data_d061a8fb3c2f9b6bab53ccbcfc5b82a3
#
_entry.id   d061a8fb3c2f9b6bab53ccbcfc5b82a3
#
_cell.length_a   1.000
_cell.length_b   1.000
_cell.length_c   1.000
_cell.angle_alpha   90.00
_cell.angle_beta   90.00
_cell.angle_gamma   90.00
#
_symmetry.space_group_name_H-M   'P 1'
#
loop_
_entity.id
_entity.type
_entity.pdbx_description
1 polymer ?
#
loop_
_entity_poly.entity_id
_entity_poly.type
_entity_poly.pdbx_seq_one_letter_code
_entity_poly.pdbx_strand_id
1 'polypeptide(L)'
;VYNKDNKKFGTVEHYEKDDDSFFISLYYPKTKNSNLDKIVKDYQENYVKEQKINKNSKDILYMDYSINEVYNQFINLKFKTTRYDEDDKVVETKEKLFTYDTKKEKILTVGDSLRNTFKTVLASSQGIDKVDAKSNNLTVEKDKLIIYTTEDLKNKIEVNYKDNKELIKLANKNIPSDAPLDVAGPAAQPEVDPNKKMIAFTLDDGPHKTNTLKVVEMFEKYNGRATFFELGKNITLYPDVVKTVYEHGFEIASHSWDHPDLRKLDAEGLNKQIVDTQNAIYKITGAEP
;
A
#
# COMPACT_ATOMS: atom_id res chain seq x y z
N VAL A 1 5.70 27.58 10.35
CA VAL A 1 7.15 27.63 10.54
C VAL A 1 7.77 26.80 9.43
N TYR A 2 8.32 27.49 8.45
CA TYR A 2 8.94 26.84 7.28
C TYR A 2 10.10 25.99 7.72
N ASN A 3 10.16 24.77 7.18
CA ASN A 3 11.36 23.97 7.30
C ASN A 3 12.42 24.55 6.34
N LYS A 4 13.07 25.68 6.75
CA LYS A 4 14.09 26.38 5.95
C LYS A 4 15.33 25.52 5.64
N ASP A 5 15.49 24.36 6.27
CA ASP A 5 16.68 23.52 6.19
C ASP A 5 16.53 22.27 5.32
N ASN A 6 15.69 22.33 4.30
CA ASN A 6 15.46 21.17 3.42
C ASN A 6 16.49 21.01 2.29
N LYS A 7 17.74 21.45 2.47
CA LYS A 7 18.84 21.19 1.53
C LYS A 7 19.02 19.71 1.18
N LYS A 8 18.60 18.81 2.08
CA LYS A 8 18.60 17.35 1.84
C LYS A 8 17.61 16.98 0.74
N PHE A 9 16.43 17.57 0.75
CA PHE A 9 15.32 17.20 -0.16
C PHE A 9 15.25 18.09 -1.41
N GLY A 10 15.84 19.28 -1.37
CA GLY A 10 15.80 20.25 -2.47
C GLY A 10 15.62 21.68 -1.98
N THR A 11 14.82 22.45 -2.68
CA THR A 11 14.50 23.85 -2.38
C THR A 11 13.02 23.99 -1.99
N VAL A 12 12.70 25.16 -1.41
CA VAL A 12 11.32 25.57 -1.16
C VAL A 12 10.88 26.42 -2.35
N GLU A 13 9.79 26.04 -2.99
CA GLU A 13 9.12 26.85 -3.99
C GLU A 13 7.97 27.64 -3.34
N HIS A 14 7.68 28.81 -3.90
CA HIS A 14 6.63 29.67 -3.42
C HIS A 14 5.76 30.12 -4.61
N TYR A 15 4.48 29.85 -4.51
CA TYR A 15 3.48 30.39 -5.42
C TYR A 15 2.69 31.48 -4.71
N GLU A 16 2.65 32.66 -5.29
CA GLU A 16 1.90 33.80 -4.77
C GLU A 16 0.99 34.36 -5.85
N LYS A 17 -0.21 34.70 -5.48
CA LYS A 17 -1.16 35.44 -6.30
C LYS A 17 -1.89 36.42 -5.42
N ASP A 18 -1.79 37.70 -5.77
CA ASP A 18 -2.54 38.80 -5.17
C ASP A 18 -3.57 39.29 -6.18
N ASP A 19 -4.81 39.43 -5.74
CA ASP A 19 -5.96 39.88 -6.52
C ASP A 19 -6.83 40.73 -5.58
N ASP A 20 -7.63 41.66 -6.10
CA ASP A 20 -8.48 42.52 -5.29
C ASP A 20 -9.44 41.79 -4.34
N SER A 21 -9.71 40.50 -4.63
CA SER A 21 -10.67 39.68 -3.90
C SER A 21 -10.04 38.57 -3.09
N PHE A 22 -8.75 38.27 -3.23
CA PHE A 22 -8.08 37.20 -2.45
C PHE A 22 -6.57 37.30 -2.52
N PHE A 23 -5.90 36.71 -1.52
CA PHE A 23 -4.47 36.52 -1.51
C PHE A 23 -4.14 35.03 -1.36
N ILE A 24 -3.25 34.50 -2.20
CA ILE A 24 -2.78 33.12 -2.17
C ILE A 24 -1.29 33.11 -1.92
N SER A 25 -0.84 32.38 -0.88
CA SER A 25 0.58 32.17 -0.58
C SER A 25 0.82 30.72 -0.23
N LEU A 26 1.40 29.99 -1.17
CA LEU A 26 1.59 28.55 -1.07
C LEU A 26 3.08 28.19 -1.09
N TYR A 27 3.56 27.57 -0.04
CA TYR A 27 4.91 27.01 0.05
C TYR A 27 4.89 25.51 -0.13
N TYR A 28 5.74 24.98 -1.01
CA TYR A 28 5.83 23.55 -1.31
C TYR A 28 7.26 23.14 -1.66
N PRO A 29 7.64 21.85 -1.50
CA PRO A 29 8.98 21.42 -1.82
C PRO A 29 9.20 21.26 -3.32
N LYS A 30 10.36 21.70 -3.80
CA LYS A 30 10.97 21.27 -5.04
C LYS A 30 12.04 20.26 -4.68
N THR A 31 11.78 18.98 -4.89
CA THR A 31 12.65 17.89 -4.46
C THR A 31 13.73 17.57 -5.51
N LYS A 32 14.54 16.56 -5.26
CA LYS A 32 15.48 16.02 -6.24
C LYS A 32 14.87 14.88 -7.08
N ASN A 33 13.57 14.59 -6.88
CA ASN A 33 12.83 13.54 -7.57
C ASN A 33 11.74 14.16 -8.45
N SER A 34 11.89 14.04 -9.76
CA SER A 34 11.01 14.66 -10.74
C SER A 34 9.57 14.13 -10.69
N ASN A 35 9.37 12.85 -10.36
CA ASN A 35 8.04 12.26 -10.22
C ASN A 35 7.32 12.80 -8.97
N LEU A 36 8.04 12.93 -7.85
CA LEU A 36 7.49 13.55 -6.64
C LEU A 36 7.18 15.02 -6.88
N ASP A 37 8.05 15.76 -7.56
CA ASP A 37 7.82 17.18 -7.92
C ASP A 37 6.56 17.37 -8.75
N LYS A 38 6.30 16.45 -9.70
CA LYS A 38 5.06 16.47 -10.49
C LYS A 38 3.84 16.29 -9.61
N ILE A 39 3.88 15.29 -8.69
CA ILE A 39 2.79 15.03 -7.74
C ILE A 39 2.50 16.25 -6.86
N VAL A 40 3.57 16.87 -6.34
CA VAL A 40 3.47 18.10 -5.51
C VAL A 40 2.86 19.24 -6.28
N LYS A 41 3.31 19.46 -7.52
CA LYS A 41 2.79 20.51 -8.39
C LYS A 41 1.32 20.27 -8.75
N ASP A 42 0.96 19.05 -9.14
CA ASP A 42 -0.43 18.69 -9.44
C ASP A 42 -1.33 18.91 -8.21
N TYR A 43 -0.86 18.57 -7.00
CA TYR A 43 -1.59 18.84 -5.77
C TYR A 43 -1.79 20.34 -5.53
N GLN A 44 -0.75 21.13 -5.65
CA GLN A 44 -0.81 22.58 -5.48
C GLN A 44 -1.75 23.24 -6.48
N GLU A 45 -1.65 22.90 -7.77
CA GLU A 45 -2.51 23.45 -8.81
C GLU A 45 -3.98 23.07 -8.63
N ASN A 46 -4.26 21.80 -8.27
CA ASN A 46 -5.61 21.35 -7.99
C ASN A 46 -6.19 22.01 -6.75
N TYR A 47 -5.39 22.17 -5.68
CA TYR A 47 -5.84 22.90 -4.50
C TYR A 47 -6.33 24.32 -4.84
N VAL A 48 -5.57 25.07 -5.65
CA VAL A 48 -5.97 26.42 -6.08
C VAL A 48 -7.26 26.39 -6.92
N LYS A 49 -7.37 25.43 -7.86
CA LYS A 49 -8.56 25.30 -8.72
C LYS A 49 -9.84 24.95 -7.97
N GLU A 50 -9.72 24.15 -6.91
CA GLU A 50 -10.85 23.70 -6.10
C GLU A 50 -11.37 24.77 -5.12
N GLN A 51 -10.59 25.84 -4.90
CA GLN A 51 -11.03 26.91 -3.99
C GLN A 51 -12.17 27.68 -4.63
N LYS A 52 -13.33 27.65 -3.98
CA LYS A 52 -14.45 28.56 -4.28
C LYS A 52 -14.16 29.91 -3.62
N ILE A 53 -13.40 30.73 -4.31
CA ILE A 53 -13.03 32.06 -3.83
C ILE A 53 -14.27 32.95 -3.93
N ASN A 54 -14.68 33.52 -2.79
CA ASN A 54 -15.75 34.49 -2.76
C ASN A 54 -15.19 35.83 -3.26
N LYS A 55 -15.62 36.28 -4.43
CA LYS A 55 -15.17 37.55 -5.02
C LYS A 55 -15.49 38.81 -4.20
N ASN A 56 -16.30 38.66 -3.16
CA ASN A 56 -16.72 39.74 -2.28
C ASN A 56 -16.00 39.73 -0.93
N SER A 57 -15.09 38.83 -0.69
CA SER A 57 -14.30 38.73 0.55
C SER A 57 -12.81 38.67 0.22
N LYS A 58 -11.97 39.32 1.04
CA LYS A 58 -10.50 39.27 0.91
C LYS A 58 -9.95 38.02 1.62
N ASP A 59 -10.35 36.85 1.15
CA ASP A 59 -9.86 35.60 1.72
C ASP A 59 -8.37 35.42 1.49
N ILE A 60 -7.65 34.97 2.52
CA ILE A 60 -6.24 34.59 2.45
C ILE A 60 -6.13 33.07 2.46
N LEU A 61 -5.53 32.51 1.43
CA LEU A 61 -5.21 31.10 1.33
C LEU A 61 -3.73 30.87 1.58
N TYR A 62 -3.40 30.14 2.62
CA TYR A 62 -2.04 29.85 3.01
C TYR A 62 -1.78 28.35 3.01
N MET A 63 -0.63 27.92 2.44
CA MET A 63 -0.18 26.52 2.50
C MET A 63 1.25 26.47 3.02
N ASP A 64 1.47 25.56 3.95
CA ASP A 64 2.78 25.19 4.45
C ASP A 64 2.94 23.67 4.38
N TYR A 65 4.15 23.16 4.53
CA TYR A 65 4.41 21.73 4.47
C TYR A 65 5.49 21.29 5.44
N SER A 66 5.47 19.99 5.76
CA SER A 66 6.59 19.31 6.38
C SER A 66 6.99 18.08 5.56
N ILE A 67 8.28 17.78 5.53
CA ILE A 67 8.84 16.66 4.77
C ILE A 67 9.90 15.96 5.62
N ASN A 68 9.83 14.63 5.68
CA ASN A 68 10.87 13.81 6.30
C ASN A 68 11.07 12.51 5.51
N GLU A 69 12.22 11.92 5.65
CA GLU A 69 12.59 10.67 4.99
C GLU A 69 12.92 9.58 6.00
N VAL A 70 12.42 8.39 5.75
CA VAL A 70 12.67 7.20 6.55
C VAL A 70 13.39 6.18 5.70
N TYR A 71 14.50 5.66 6.22
CA TYR A 71 15.33 4.61 5.63
C TYR A 71 15.88 4.90 4.22
N ASN A 72 16.07 6.18 3.87
CA ASN A 72 16.49 6.63 2.53
C ASN A 72 15.60 6.08 1.40
N GLN A 73 14.35 5.82 1.66
CA GLN A 73 13.38 5.27 0.71
C GLN A 73 12.02 5.94 0.80
N PHE A 74 11.48 6.13 2.00
CA PHE A 74 10.12 6.62 2.18
C PHE A 74 10.13 8.11 2.53
N ILE A 75 9.52 8.92 1.70
CA ILE A 75 9.37 10.36 1.93
C ILE A 75 7.93 10.61 2.40
N ASN A 76 7.77 10.98 3.67
CA ASN A 76 6.50 11.46 4.21
C ASN A 76 6.39 12.96 3.93
N LEU A 77 5.32 13.36 3.29
CA LEU A 77 5.01 14.75 2.96
C LEU A 77 3.62 15.10 3.48
N LYS A 78 3.56 16.15 4.30
CA LYS A 78 2.31 16.64 4.88
C LYS A 78 2.15 18.11 4.52
N PHE A 79 1.03 18.45 3.90
CA PHE A 79 0.59 19.81 3.64
C PHE A 79 -0.42 20.24 4.69
N LYS A 80 -0.30 21.48 5.13
CA LYS A 80 -1.30 22.15 5.93
C LYS A 80 -1.76 23.40 5.20
N THR A 81 -3.02 23.48 4.90
CA THR A 81 -3.64 24.64 4.26
C THR A 81 -4.54 25.35 5.25
N THR A 82 -4.51 26.67 5.26
CA THR A 82 -5.34 27.51 6.14
C THR A 82 -5.97 28.61 5.30
N ARG A 83 -7.27 28.80 5.48
CA ARG A 83 -8.01 29.94 4.92
C ARG A 83 -8.40 30.89 6.05
N TYR A 84 -8.12 32.17 5.82
CA TYR A 84 -8.50 33.25 6.70
C TYR A 84 -9.52 34.13 6.00
N ASP A 85 -10.41 34.76 6.76
CA ASP A 85 -11.30 35.81 6.27
C ASP A 85 -10.61 37.20 6.26
N GLU A 86 -11.36 38.22 5.88
CA GLU A 86 -10.90 39.63 5.83
C GLU A 86 -10.47 40.21 7.17
N ASP A 87 -10.89 39.60 8.29
CA ASP A 87 -10.54 39.97 9.67
C ASP A 87 -9.36 39.14 10.20
N ASP A 88 -8.62 38.41 9.35
CA ASP A 88 -7.54 37.46 9.70
C ASP A 88 -7.98 36.31 10.61
N LYS A 89 -9.26 35.96 10.63
CA LYS A 89 -9.77 34.81 11.40
C LYS A 89 -9.67 33.53 10.58
N VAL A 90 -9.24 32.45 11.20
CA VAL A 90 -9.20 31.13 10.58
C VAL A 90 -10.61 30.65 10.27
N VAL A 91 -10.94 30.51 9.00
CA VAL A 91 -12.20 29.96 8.49
C VAL A 91 -12.11 28.45 8.35
N GLU A 92 -10.99 27.95 7.85
CA GLU A 92 -10.78 26.53 7.59
C GLU A 92 -9.30 26.17 7.71
N THR A 93 -9.03 24.97 8.24
CA THR A 93 -7.71 24.33 8.16
C THR A 93 -7.89 22.91 7.66
N LYS A 94 -7.11 22.55 6.64
CA LYS A 94 -7.05 21.18 6.10
C LYS A 94 -5.62 20.66 6.16
N GLU A 95 -5.49 19.36 6.36
CA GLU A 95 -4.22 18.67 6.27
C GLU A 95 -4.33 17.57 5.20
N LYS A 96 -3.29 17.46 4.38
CA LYS A 96 -3.14 16.37 3.40
C LYS A 96 -1.78 15.73 3.60
N LEU A 97 -1.80 14.41 3.66
CA LEU A 97 -0.61 13.62 3.90
C LEU A 97 -0.47 12.56 2.81
N PHE A 98 0.75 12.25 2.44
CA PHE A 98 1.08 11.04 1.68
C PHE A 98 2.54 10.63 1.91
N THR A 99 2.79 9.34 1.72
CA THR A 99 4.14 8.77 1.73
C THR A 99 4.52 8.33 0.32
N TYR A 100 5.65 8.81 -0.17
CA TYR A 100 6.22 8.45 -1.47
C TYR A 100 7.33 7.42 -1.28
N ASP A 101 7.25 6.31 -2.02
CA ASP A 101 8.32 5.31 -2.08
C ASP A 101 9.24 5.63 -3.26
N THR A 102 10.48 6.03 -2.97
CA THR A 102 11.46 6.43 -3.98
C THR A 102 11.96 5.28 -4.86
N LYS A 103 11.85 4.03 -4.39
CA LYS A 103 12.21 2.84 -5.18
C LYS A 103 11.12 2.41 -6.13
N LYS A 104 9.86 2.51 -5.68
CA LYS A 104 8.68 2.18 -6.50
C LYS A 104 8.17 3.37 -7.29
N GLU A 105 8.73 4.57 -7.06
CA GLU A 105 8.38 5.84 -7.70
C GLU A 105 6.88 6.18 -7.64
N LYS A 106 6.23 5.90 -6.52
CA LYS A 106 4.80 6.14 -6.33
C LYS A 106 4.41 6.52 -4.91
N ILE A 107 3.22 7.14 -4.77
CA ILE A 107 2.56 7.29 -3.48
C ILE A 107 2.11 5.91 -2.99
N LEU A 108 2.42 5.60 -1.72
CA LEU A 108 1.96 4.37 -1.09
C LEU A 108 0.49 4.46 -0.70
N THR A 109 -0.20 3.36 -0.90
CA THR A 109 -1.52 3.11 -0.31
C THR A 109 -1.41 2.15 0.88
N VAL A 110 -2.49 2.01 1.64
CA VAL A 110 -2.58 0.99 2.70
C VAL A 110 -2.36 -0.40 2.11
N GLY A 111 -2.95 -0.71 0.95
CA GLY A 111 -2.77 -1.99 0.25
C GLY A 111 -1.36 -2.23 -0.29
N ASP A 112 -0.59 -1.16 -0.55
CA ASP A 112 0.85 -1.29 -0.88
C ASP A 112 1.72 -1.59 0.35
N SER A 113 1.21 -1.26 1.53
CA SER A 113 1.96 -1.27 2.78
C SER A 113 1.60 -2.44 3.67
N LEU A 114 0.34 -2.90 3.60
CA LEU A 114 -0.21 -4.00 4.39
C LEU A 114 -0.86 -5.04 3.49
N ARG A 115 -0.87 -6.28 3.97
CA ARG A 115 -1.55 -7.42 3.34
C ARG A 115 -3.07 -7.25 3.41
N ASN A 116 -3.79 -7.92 2.50
CA ASN A 116 -5.26 -7.87 2.42
C ASN A 116 -5.96 -8.34 3.70
N THR A 117 -5.28 -9.16 4.50
CA THR A 117 -5.75 -9.63 5.82
C THR A 117 -5.73 -8.58 6.92
N PHE A 118 -5.24 -7.36 6.65
CA PHE A 118 -5.04 -6.34 7.68
C PHE A 118 -6.30 -6.02 8.50
N LYS A 119 -7.49 -6.02 7.88
CA LYS A 119 -8.75 -5.78 8.59
C LYS A 119 -9.08 -6.88 9.60
N THR A 120 -8.78 -8.13 9.27
CA THR A 120 -9.00 -9.27 10.15
C THR A 120 -8.02 -9.27 11.31
N VAL A 121 -6.73 -9.07 11.02
CA VAL A 121 -5.68 -9.09 12.05
C VAL A 121 -5.79 -7.89 13.00
N LEU A 122 -6.14 -6.73 12.48
CA LEU A 122 -6.30 -5.49 13.25
C LEU A 122 -7.76 -5.23 13.69
N ALA A 123 -8.61 -6.26 13.73
CA ALA A 123 -10.06 -6.12 14.00
C ALA A 123 -10.41 -5.40 15.32
N SER A 124 -9.53 -5.47 16.35
CA SER A 124 -9.68 -4.73 17.59
C SER A 124 -9.34 -3.26 17.51
N SER A 125 -8.72 -2.80 16.41
CA SER A 125 -8.32 -1.41 16.24
C SER A 125 -9.51 -0.54 15.84
N GLN A 126 -9.78 0.50 16.61
CA GLN A 126 -10.93 1.39 16.37
C GLN A 126 -10.84 2.05 14.98
N GLY A 127 -11.87 1.87 14.17
CA GLY A 127 -12.00 2.48 12.85
C GLY A 127 -11.31 1.72 11.71
N ILE A 128 -10.80 0.50 11.95
CA ILE A 128 -10.16 -0.32 10.90
C ILE A 128 -11.13 -0.72 9.79
N ASP A 129 -12.40 -0.88 10.11
CA ASP A 129 -13.50 -1.15 9.17
C ASP A 129 -13.65 -0.07 8.10
N LYS A 130 -13.33 1.19 8.45
CA LYS A 130 -13.41 2.36 7.57
C LYS A 130 -12.17 2.54 6.69
N VAL A 131 -11.09 1.81 6.96
CA VAL A 131 -9.85 1.92 6.17
C VAL A 131 -10.04 1.25 4.82
N ASP A 132 -9.83 2.01 3.73
CA ASP A 132 -9.77 1.48 2.37
C ASP A 132 -8.31 1.13 2.02
N ALA A 133 -8.11 -0.02 1.37
CA ALA A 133 -6.79 -0.42 0.87
C ALA A 133 -6.22 0.58 -0.15
N LYS A 134 -7.06 1.33 -0.85
CA LYS A 134 -6.66 2.39 -1.78
C LYS A 134 -6.32 3.72 -1.09
N SER A 135 -6.61 3.85 0.21
CA SER A 135 -6.29 5.06 0.97
C SER A 135 -4.78 5.30 1.00
N ASN A 136 -4.37 6.54 0.79
CA ASN A 136 -2.99 6.99 0.91
C ASN A 136 -2.73 7.81 2.18
N ASN A 137 -3.68 7.86 3.11
CA ASN A 137 -3.56 8.58 4.38
C ASN A 137 -2.73 7.75 5.38
N LEU A 138 -1.44 7.65 5.13
CA LEU A 138 -0.50 6.88 5.96
C LEU A 138 0.88 7.53 6.02
N THR A 139 1.63 7.24 7.10
CA THR A 139 3.05 7.54 7.20
C THR A 139 3.86 6.30 7.56
N VAL A 140 5.03 6.18 6.95
CA VAL A 140 6.05 5.19 7.32
C VAL A 140 6.97 5.83 8.35
N GLU A 141 7.02 5.26 9.55
CA GLU A 141 7.92 5.66 10.62
C GLU A 141 9.03 4.60 10.80
N LYS A 142 9.97 4.81 11.72
CA LYS A 142 11.09 3.86 11.92
C LYS A 142 10.65 2.53 12.53
N ASP A 143 9.63 2.51 13.36
CA ASP A 143 9.19 1.34 14.11
C ASP A 143 7.76 0.89 13.79
N LYS A 144 7.02 1.69 13.05
CA LYS A 144 5.60 1.47 12.78
C LYS A 144 5.14 2.14 11.49
N LEU A 145 4.02 1.66 10.98
CA LEU A 145 3.17 2.33 10.01
C LEU A 145 2.05 3.04 10.78
N ILE A 146 1.74 4.28 10.42
CA ILE A 146 0.59 5.00 10.95
C ILE A 146 -0.43 5.14 9.83
N ILE A 147 -1.66 4.68 10.06
CA ILE A 147 -2.79 4.81 9.13
C ILE A 147 -3.78 5.78 9.75
N TYR A 148 -4.15 6.81 9.01
CA TYR A 148 -5.15 7.75 9.44
C TYR A 148 -6.52 7.32 8.92
N THR A 149 -7.47 7.15 9.83
CA THR A 149 -8.82 6.62 9.54
C THR A 149 -9.82 7.70 9.18
N THR A 150 -9.43 8.98 9.33
CA THR A 150 -10.23 10.16 8.99
C THR A 150 -9.42 11.14 8.14
N GLU A 151 -10.10 11.92 7.28
CA GLU A 151 -9.44 12.89 6.41
C GLU A 151 -8.78 14.05 7.17
N ASP A 152 -9.29 14.36 8.38
CA ASP A 152 -8.72 15.40 9.25
C ASP A 152 -7.47 14.94 10.01
N LEU A 153 -6.99 13.74 9.76
CA LEU A 153 -5.80 13.11 10.35
C LEU A 153 -5.79 13.03 11.89
N LYS A 154 -6.97 13.12 12.54
CA LYS A 154 -7.07 13.06 14.02
C LYS A 154 -7.08 11.64 14.55
N ASN A 155 -7.78 10.74 13.85
CA ASN A 155 -7.88 9.34 14.26
C ASN A 155 -6.88 8.50 13.49
N LYS A 156 -6.11 7.68 14.20
CA LYS A 156 -5.05 6.88 13.62
C LYS A 156 -4.97 5.48 14.21
N ILE A 157 -4.45 4.55 13.43
CA ILE A 157 -4.05 3.20 13.83
C ILE A 157 -2.54 3.10 13.68
N GLU A 158 -1.87 2.64 14.72
CA GLU A 158 -0.42 2.40 14.72
C GLU A 158 -0.15 0.91 14.56
N VAL A 159 0.54 0.52 13.51
CA VAL A 159 0.91 -0.86 13.20
C VAL A 159 2.41 -1.01 13.45
N ASN A 160 2.76 -1.53 14.62
CA ASN A 160 4.15 -1.77 15.00
C ASN A 160 4.73 -2.90 14.15
N TYR A 161 5.88 -2.69 13.51
CA TYR A 161 6.47 -3.67 12.60
C TYR A 161 6.89 -4.98 13.29
N LYS A 162 7.39 -4.90 14.53
CA LYS A 162 7.85 -6.09 15.25
C LYS A 162 6.71 -7.03 15.62
N ASP A 163 5.55 -6.44 15.93
CA ASP A 163 4.38 -7.18 16.41
C ASP A 163 3.48 -7.66 15.27
N ASN A 164 3.67 -7.13 14.05
CA ASN A 164 2.81 -7.39 12.89
C ASN A 164 3.62 -7.69 11.62
N LYS A 165 4.74 -8.41 11.76
CA LYS A 165 5.63 -8.72 10.62
C LYS A 165 4.90 -9.38 9.46
N GLU A 166 3.95 -10.25 9.77
CA GLU A 166 3.12 -11.00 8.81
C GLU A 166 2.20 -10.09 7.99
N LEU A 167 1.92 -8.87 8.49
CA LEU A 167 1.09 -7.90 7.76
C LEU A 167 1.88 -6.98 6.84
N ILE A 168 3.19 -6.83 7.06
CA ILE A 168 3.98 -5.77 6.43
C ILE A 168 4.43 -6.19 5.03
N LYS A 169 4.09 -5.36 4.04
CA LYS A 169 4.53 -5.50 2.62
C LYS A 169 5.65 -4.53 2.23
N LEU A 170 6.08 -3.66 3.14
CA LEU A 170 7.11 -2.67 2.85
C LEU A 170 8.48 -3.34 2.70
N ALA A 171 8.99 -3.40 1.47
CA ALA A 171 10.29 -3.99 1.16
C ALA A 171 11.43 -3.04 1.54
N ASN A 172 11.93 -3.16 2.77
CA ASN A 172 13.12 -2.46 3.27
C ASN A 172 13.79 -3.29 4.36
N LYS A 173 15.12 -3.49 4.26
CA LYS A 173 15.91 -4.27 5.22
C LYS A 173 15.83 -3.80 6.68
N ASN A 174 15.43 -2.56 6.91
CA ASN A 174 15.28 -1.98 8.26
C ASN A 174 13.85 -2.12 8.81
N ILE A 175 12.91 -2.60 8.01
CA ILE A 175 11.52 -2.84 8.42
C ILE A 175 11.34 -4.33 8.61
N PRO A 176 11.06 -4.81 9.84
CA PRO A 176 10.71 -6.20 10.06
C PRO A 176 9.49 -6.60 9.22
N SER A 177 9.67 -7.58 8.35
CA SER A 177 8.62 -8.15 7.53
C SER A 177 8.93 -9.63 7.31
N ASP A 178 7.90 -10.46 7.28
CA ASP A 178 8.02 -11.87 6.94
C ASP A 178 7.99 -12.10 5.40
N ALA A 179 7.77 -11.03 4.64
CA ALA A 179 7.81 -11.11 3.18
C ALA A 179 9.25 -11.29 2.68
N PRO A 180 9.50 -12.16 1.69
CA PRO A 180 10.79 -12.26 1.05
C PRO A 180 11.12 -10.95 0.30
N LEU A 181 12.36 -10.46 0.47
CA LEU A 181 12.78 -9.19 -0.13
C LEU A 181 13.15 -9.33 -1.63
N ASP A 182 13.50 -10.53 -2.07
CA ASP A 182 14.08 -10.81 -3.39
C ASP A 182 13.40 -12.03 -4.04
N VAL A 183 12.07 -12.04 -4.13
CA VAL A 183 11.36 -13.03 -4.93
C VAL A 183 11.22 -12.49 -6.35
N ALA A 184 11.74 -13.21 -7.33
CA ALA A 184 11.42 -12.95 -8.73
C ALA A 184 9.89 -12.99 -8.88
N GLY A 185 9.32 -11.96 -9.50
CA GLY A 185 7.88 -11.96 -9.79
C GLY A 185 7.51 -13.17 -10.66
N PRO A 186 6.22 -13.54 -10.72
CA PRO A 186 5.78 -14.64 -11.58
C PRO A 186 6.14 -14.33 -13.04
N ALA A 187 6.45 -15.35 -13.80
CA ALA A 187 6.61 -15.21 -15.24
C ALA A 187 5.35 -14.59 -15.85
N ALA A 188 5.52 -13.79 -16.91
CA ALA A 188 4.42 -13.11 -17.55
C ALA A 188 3.30 -14.10 -17.93
N GLN A 189 2.07 -13.79 -17.53
CA GLN A 189 0.89 -14.56 -17.91
C GLN A 189 0.62 -14.38 -19.40
N PRO A 190 0.18 -15.43 -20.12
CA PRO A 190 -0.23 -15.28 -21.52
C PRO A 190 -1.43 -14.33 -21.60
N GLU A 191 -1.44 -13.51 -22.66
CA GLU A 191 -2.55 -12.60 -22.91
C GLU A 191 -3.83 -13.40 -23.19
N VAL A 192 -4.91 -13.02 -22.50
CA VAL A 192 -6.22 -13.68 -22.63
C VAL A 192 -6.96 -13.09 -23.84
N ASP A 193 -7.24 -13.90 -24.85
CA ASP A 193 -8.09 -13.52 -25.97
C ASP A 193 -9.58 -13.83 -25.65
N PRO A 194 -10.44 -12.81 -25.40
CA PRO A 194 -11.82 -13.04 -25.01
C PRO A 194 -12.69 -13.68 -26.11
N ASN A 195 -12.18 -13.75 -27.35
CA ASN A 195 -12.89 -14.35 -28.49
C ASN A 195 -12.59 -15.85 -28.67
N LYS A 196 -11.64 -16.40 -27.92
CA LYS A 196 -11.30 -17.83 -27.97
C LYS A 196 -12.05 -18.61 -26.89
N LYS A 197 -12.38 -19.86 -27.20
CA LYS A 197 -12.86 -20.80 -26.18
C LYS A 197 -11.74 -21.08 -25.22
N MET A 198 -11.98 -20.87 -23.92
CA MET A 198 -11.01 -21.07 -22.86
C MET A 198 -11.50 -22.10 -21.85
N ILE A 199 -10.57 -22.75 -21.18
CA ILE A 199 -10.79 -23.63 -20.05
C ILE A 199 -9.86 -23.20 -18.93
N ALA A 200 -10.39 -23.11 -17.69
CA ALA A 200 -9.60 -22.88 -16.49
C ALA A 200 -9.32 -24.23 -15.82
N PHE A 201 -8.04 -24.50 -15.51
CA PHE A 201 -7.63 -25.64 -14.71
C PHE A 201 -7.33 -25.21 -13.30
N THR A 202 -7.93 -25.91 -12.33
CA THR A 202 -7.62 -25.77 -10.90
C THR A 202 -7.14 -27.11 -10.35
N LEU A 203 -6.19 -27.07 -9.45
CA LEU A 203 -5.56 -28.25 -8.86
C LEU A 203 -5.52 -28.05 -7.35
N ASP A 204 -6.17 -28.95 -6.62
CA ASP A 204 -6.38 -28.82 -5.20
C ASP A 204 -5.46 -29.75 -4.39
N ASP A 205 -5.36 -29.52 -3.07
CA ASP A 205 -4.69 -30.36 -2.06
C ASP A 205 -3.15 -30.45 -2.17
N GLY A 206 -2.52 -29.66 -3.03
CA GLY A 206 -1.06 -29.58 -3.10
C GLY A 206 -0.41 -28.73 -1.97
N PRO A 207 0.90 -28.44 -2.09
CA PRO A 207 1.83 -29.06 -3.01
C PRO A 207 2.22 -30.50 -2.62
N HIS A 208 2.62 -31.28 -3.60
CA HIS A 208 3.26 -32.57 -3.41
C HIS A 208 4.70 -32.51 -3.91
N LYS A 209 5.63 -33.09 -3.14
CA LYS A 209 7.09 -33.02 -3.37
C LYS A 209 7.54 -33.22 -4.82
N THR A 210 6.91 -34.14 -5.55
CA THR A 210 7.30 -34.52 -6.91
C THR A 210 6.20 -34.35 -7.95
N ASN A 211 4.94 -34.60 -7.58
CA ASN A 211 3.84 -34.59 -8.56
C ASN A 211 3.50 -33.18 -9.02
N THR A 212 3.54 -32.20 -8.12
CA THR A 212 3.25 -30.79 -8.46
C THR A 212 4.18 -30.29 -9.55
N LEU A 213 5.50 -30.56 -9.45
CA LEU A 213 6.47 -30.14 -10.48
C LEU A 213 6.26 -30.86 -11.82
N LYS A 214 5.88 -32.15 -11.82
CA LYS A 214 5.53 -32.87 -13.06
C LYS A 214 4.31 -32.27 -13.76
N VAL A 215 3.35 -31.79 -12.97
CA VAL A 215 2.17 -31.10 -13.51
C VAL A 215 2.56 -29.74 -14.10
N VAL A 216 3.43 -28.98 -13.43
CA VAL A 216 4.00 -27.72 -13.98
C VAL A 216 4.66 -27.97 -15.33
N GLU A 217 5.59 -28.95 -15.41
CA GLU A 217 6.28 -29.33 -16.65
C GLU A 217 5.29 -29.70 -17.79
N MET A 218 4.22 -30.40 -17.45
CA MET A 218 3.19 -30.77 -18.41
C MET A 218 2.45 -29.55 -18.95
N PHE A 219 2.02 -28.63 -18.10
CA PHE A 219 1.36 -27.40 -18.53
C PHE A 219 2.28 -26.54 -19.38
N GLU A 220 3.55 -26.38 -19.00
CA GLU A 220 4.53 -25.62 -19.78
C GLU A 220 4.76 -26.21 -21.17
N LYS A 221 4.88 -27.54 -21.26
CA LYS A 221 5.03 -28.23 -22.53
C LYS A 221 3.94 -27.91 -23.55
N TYR A 222 2.72 -27.63 -23.07
CA TYR A 222 1.56 -27.29 -23.89
C TYR A 222 1.19 -25.80 -23.84
N ASN A 223 2.07 -24.97 -23.29
CA ASN A 223 1.83 -23.53 -23.10
C ASN A 223 0.51 -23.25 -22.35
N GLY A 224 0.17 -24.14 -21.42
CA GLY A 224 -1.03 -24.01 -20.56
C GLY A 224 -0.72 -23.30 -19.24
N ARG A 225 -1.78 -22.95 -18.51
CA ARG A 225 -1.71 -22.40 -17.16
C ARG A 225 -2.75 -23.07 -16.29
N ALA A 226 -2.51 -23.01 -14.98
CA ALA A 226 -3.41 -23.53 -13.97
C ALA A 226 -3.29 -22.70 -12.69
N THR A 227 -4.31 -22.74 -11.85
CA THR A 227 -4.28 -22.25 -10.47
C THR A 227 -4.10 -23.44 -9.53
N PHE A 228 -3.13 -23.37 -8.64
CA PHE A 228 -2.84 -24.38 -7.64
C PHE A 228 -3.42 -23.92 -6.29
N PHE A 229 -4.48 -24.58 -5.84
CA PHE A 229 -5.08 -24.38 -4.52
C PHE A 229 -4.36 -25.25 -3.50
N GLU A 230 -3.48 -24.62 -2.72
CA GLU A 230 -2.51 -25.31 -1.89
C GLU A 230 -2.92 -25.33 -0.40
N LEU A 231 -2.70 -26.46 0.28
CA LEU A 231 -2.93 -26.60 1.73
C LEU A 231 -1.78 -26.00 2.53
N GLY A 232 -2.07 -25.17 3.52
CA GLY A 232 -1.08 -24.49 4.35
C GLY A 232 -0.06 -25.44 4.98
N LYS A 233 -0.51 -26.60 5.50
CA LYS A 233 0.38 -27.64 6.04
C LYS A 233 1.37 -28.19 5.00
N ASN A 234 0.93 -28.37 3.75
CA ASN A 234 1.78 -28.90 2.67
C ASN A 234 2.75 -27.82 2.17
N ILE A 235 2.32 -26.54 2.14
CA ILE A 235 3.18 -25.39 1.83
C ILE A 235 4.38 -25.36 2.78
N THR A 236 4.16 -25.55 4.08
CA THR A 236 5.25 -25.56 5.07
C THR A 236 6.19 -26.74 4.94
N LEU A 237 5.72 -27.87 4.40
CA LEU A 237 6.54 -29.06 4.12
C LEU A 237 7.37 -28.94 2.83
N TYR A 238 6.84 -28.23 1.84
CA TYR A 238 7.44 -28.15 0.50
C TYR A 238 7.53 -26.72 -0.03
N PRO A 239 8.15 -25.78 0.72
CA PRO A 239 8.20 -24.35 0.34
C PRO A 239 8.91 -24.12 -1.01
N ASP A 240 9.94 -24.91 -1.33
CA ASP A 240 10.67 -24.80 -2.60
C ASP A 240 9.79 -25.16 -3.80
N VAL A 241 8.86 -26.11 -3.64
CA VAL A 241 7.90 -26.48 -4.68
C VAL A 241 6.96 -25.32 -4.96
N VAL A 242 6.40 -24.69 -3.91
CA VAL A 242 5.54 -23.51 -4.02
C VAL A 242 6.27 -22.36 -4.72
N LYS A 243 7.51 -22.10 -4.31
CA LYS A 243 8.35 -21.07 -4.93
C LYS A 243 8.55 -21.35 -6.43
N THR A 244 8.89 -22.59 -6.80
CA THR A 244 9.06 -22.98 -8.19
C THR A 244 7.78 -22.79 -9.01
N VAL A 245 6.62 -23.24 -8.49
CA VAL A 245 5.31 -23.06 -9.14
C VAL A 245 5.06 -21.57 -9.45
N TYR A 246 5.30 -20.71 -8.46
CA TYR A 246 5.09 -19.27 -8.58
C TYR A 246 6.06 -18.63 -9.59
N GLU A 247 7.36 -18.95 -9.53
CA GLU A 247 8.38 -18.40 -10.43
C GLU A 247 8.16 -18.82 -11.89
N HIS A 248 7.54 -19.99 -12.12
CA HIS A 248 7.12 -20.45 -13.43
C HIS A 248 5.81 -19.82 -13.95
N GLY A 249 5.24 -18.85 -13.22
CA GLY A 249 4.08 -18.06 -13.65
C GLY A 249 2.74 -18.74 -13.45
N PHE A 250 2.65 -19.74 -12.58
CA PHE A 250 1.39 -20.31 -12.16
C PHE A 250 0.82 -19.57 -10.98
N GLU A 251 -0.48 -19.47 -10.92
CA GLU A 251 -1.20 -18.87 -9.80
C GLU A 251 -1.24 -19.84 -8.62
N ILE A 252 -1.01 -19.32 -7.42
CA ILE A 252 -1.14 -20.07 -6.17
C ILE A 252 -2.26 -19.45 -5.36
N ALA A 253 -3.19 -20.29 -4.91
CA ALA A 253 -4.34 -19.91 -4.13
C ALA A 253 -4.41 -20.72 -2.82
N SER A 254 -5.18 -20.22 -1.86
CA SER A 254 -5.37 -20.84 -0.55
C SER A 254 -6.43 -21.94 -0.60
N HIS A 255 -6.10 -23.14 -0.07
CA HIS A 255 -7.04 -24.26 0.07
C HIS A 255 -7.28 -24.64 1.55
N SER A 256 -7.31 -23.68 2.45
CA SER A 256 -7.31 -23.86 3.90
C SER A 256 -5.97 -24.45 4.43
N TRP A 257 -5.84 -24.59 5.76
CA TRP A 257 -4.61 -25.10 6.34
C TRP A 257 -4.46 -26.62 6.20
N ASP A 258 -5.51 -27.38 6.58
CA ASP A 258 -5.51 -28.83 6.60
C ASP A 258 -6.86 -29.48 6.19
N HIS A 259 -7.69 -28.73 5.47
CA HIS A 259 -8.94 -29.17 4.86
C HIS A 259 -10.05 -29.65 5.80
N PRO A 260 -10.36 -28.93 6.91
CA PRO A 260 -11.49 -29.29 7.76
C PRO A 260 -12.83 -28.83 7.19
N ASP A 261 -13.92 -29.30 7.75
CA ASP A 261 -15.24 -28.70 7.53
C ASP A 261 -15.30 -27.32 8.21
N LEU A 262 -15.11 -26.25 7.43
CA LEU A 262 -15.06 -24.87 7.93
C LEU A 262 -16.31 -24.45 8.70
N ARG A 263 -17.48 -25.05 8.40
CA ARG A 263 -18.75 -24.76 9.09
C ARG A 263 -18.76 -25.18 10.56
N LYS A 264 -17.83 -26.05 10.96
CA LYS A 264 -17.71 -26.58 12.32
C LYS A 264 -16.69 -25.84 13.17
N LEU A 265 -16.02 -24.85 12.59
CA LEU A 265 -14.97 -24.10 13.27
C LEU A 265 -15.54 -22.83 13.89
N ASP A 266 -14.95 -22.43 15.01
CA ASP A 266 -15.11 -21.13 15.60
C ASP A 266 -14.27 -20.07 14.85
N ALA A 267 -14.32 -18.82 15.29
CA ALA A 267 -13.59 -17.72 14.67
C ALA A 267 -12.07 -17.91 14.69
N GLU A 268 -11.50 -18.50 15.76
CA GLU A 268 -10.08 -18.78 15.88
C GLU A 268 -9.66 -19.89 14.91
N GLY A 269 -10.45 -20.97 14.85
CA GLY A 269 -10.24 -22.06 13.91
C GLY A 269 -10.33 -21.60 12.45
N LEU A 270 -11.31 -20.75 12.11
CA LEU A 270 -11.43 -20.14 10.77
C LEU A 270 -10.22 -19.25 10.44
N ASN A 271 -9.79 -18.43 11.38
CA ASN A 271 -8.62 -17.57 11.20
C ASN A 271 -7.37 -18.40 10.88
N LYS A 272 -7.13 -19.48 11.62
CA LYS A 272 -6.03 -20.42 11.35
C LYS A 272 -6.12 -21.01 9.94
N GLN A 273 -7.29 -21.47 9.52
CA GLN A 273 -7.46 -22.09 8.21
C GLN A 273 -7.21 -21.13 7.05
N ILE A 274 -7.64 -19.89 7.18
CA ILE A 274 -7.61 -18.90 6.11
C ILE A 274 -6.33 -18.07 6.21
N VAL A 275 -6.12 -17.39 7.33
CA VAL A 275 -5.04 -16.41 7.47
C VAL A 275 -3.67 -17.07 7.53
N ASP A 276 -3.51 -18.20 8.26
CA ASP A 276 -2.20 -18.86 8.33
C ASP A 276 -1.79 -19.43 6.97
N THR A 277 -2.75 -19.93 6.17
CA THR A 277 -2.46 -20.40 4.81
C THR A 277 -2.04 -19.27 3.89
N GLN A 278 -2.76 -18.14 3.91
CA GLN A 278 -2.37 -16.94 3.16
C GLN A 278 -0.99 -16.44 3.59
N ASN A 279 -0.70 -16.45 4.90
CA ASN A 279 0.61 -16.10 5.45
C ASN A 279 1.71 -17.04 4.93
N ALA A 280 1.46 -18.35 4.87
CA ALA A 280 2.42 -19.31 4.37
C ALA A 280 2.75 -19.08 2.89
N ILE A 281 1.74 -18.83 2.05
CA ILE A 281 1.94 -18.48 0.62
C ILE A 281 2.75 -17.19 0.50
N TYR A 282 2.35 -16.14 1.21
CA TYR A 282 2.99 -14.84 1.15
C TYR A 282 4.46 -14.87 1.56
N LYS A 283 4.81 -15.64 2.60
CA LYS A 283 6.20 -15.80 3.06
C LYS A 283 7.12 -16.35 1.97
N ILE A 284 6.59 -17.13 1.05
CA ILE A 284 7.36 -17.77 -0.03
C ILE A 284 7.35 -16.90 -1.28
N THR A 285 6.19 -16.40 -1.67
CA THR A 285 5.98 -15.76 -2.97
C THR A 285 6.07 -14.24 -2.93
N GLY A 286 5.82 -13.62 -1.77
CA GLY A 286 5.63 -12.17 -1.66
C GLY A 286 4.32 -11.66 -2.28
N ALA A 287 3.48 -12.56 -2.81
CA ALA A 287 2.19 -12.25 -3.42
C ALA A 287 1.02 -12.68 -2.51
N GLU A 288 -0.08 -11.93 -2.57
CA GLU A 288 -1.34 -12.31 -1.94
C GLU A 288 -2.03 -13.38 -2.80
N PRO A 289 -2.47 -14.49 -2.20
CA PRO A 289 -3.20 -15.54 -2.90
C PRO A 289 -4.65 -15.15 -3.19
#